data_f7270c5a924a21e51a54543e0971b06f
#
_entry.id   f7270c5a924a21e51a54543e0971b06f
#
_cell.length_a   1.000
_cell.length_b   1.000
_cell.length_c   1.000
_cell.angle_alpha   90.00
_cell.angle_beta   90.00
_cell.angle_gamma   90.00
#
_symmetry.space_group_name_H-M   'P 1'
#
loop_
_entity.id
_entity.type
_entity.pdbx_description
1 polymer ?
#
loop_
_entity_poly.entity_id
_entity_poly.type
_entity_poly.pdbx_seq_one_letter_code
_entity_poly.pdbx_strand_id
1 'polypeptide(L)'
;MDLGIFAILALGSVTTIGVVMAGWASNSKWSLYGAMREAAQVVAYEIPLGVSLMVPLMTLGTFSLIEASEAQAGWFGMNWAIFQNPVNIPAFIIFWIAALAETKRAPFDLPEAESELVAGFLTEYSGIRWSFFFMEEYAAMFLMSVVGSIFWFGGFESPATAALRAADMEGSILFNLVCFGTIVIKAFAGVFLMMWLRWTLPRVRIDQVMTMGYKYLTPLALLCVALGAVWEAVRHAIFS
;
A
#
# COMPACT_ATOMS: atom_id res chain seq x y z
N MET A 1 0.81 -18.08 8.68
CA MET A 1 0.64 -18.16 7.22
C MET A 1 1.80 -17.45 6.59
N ASP A 2 2.65 -18.19 5.92
CA ASP A 2 3.90 -17.66 5.33
C ASP A 2 3.66 -16.82 4.05
N LEU A 3 2.41 -16.68 3.62
CA LEU A 3 1.95 -15.95 2.43
C LEU A 3 1.04 -14.77 2.77
N GLY A 4 1.24 -14.12 3.93
CA GLY A 4 0.35 -13.07 4.43
C GLY A 4 0.16 -11.90 3.46
N ILE A 5 1.24 -11.45 2.80
CA ILE A 5 1.16 -10.35 1.85
C ILE A 5 0.33 -10.68 0.61
N PHE A 6 0.45 -11.90 0.06
CA PHE A 6 -0.35 -12.33 -1.08
C PHE A 6 -1.84 -12.42 -0.75
N ALA A 7 -2.17 -12.88 0.47
CA ALA A 7 -3.55 -12.90 0.92
C ALA A 7 -4.15 -11.49 1.03
N ILE A 8 -3.37 -10.51 1.51
CA ILE A 8 -3.81 -9.11 1.59
C ILE A 8 -4.08 -8.55 0.19
N LEU A 9 -3.15 -8.72 -0.76
CA LEU A 9 -3.32 -8.24 -2.13
C LEU A 9 -4.51 -8.93 -2.83
N ALA A 10 -4.63 -10.25 -2.69
CA ALA A 10 -5.73 -11.00 -3.29
C ALA A 10 -7.11 -10.59 -2.75
N LEU A 11 -7.22 -10.30 -1.45
CA LEU A 11 -8.46 -9.79 -0.86
C LEU A 11 -8.74 -8.36 -1.31
N GLY A 12 -7.71 -7.54 -1.52
CA GLY A 12 -7.82 -6.20 -2.09
C GLY A 12 -8.49 -6.21 -3.47
N SER A 13 -8.06 -7.11 -4.35
CA SER A 13 -8.63 -7.24 -5.72
C SER A 13 -10.13 -7.55 -5.73
N VAL A 14 -10.65 -8.25 -4.73
CA VAL A 14 -12.08 -8.59 -4.63
C VAL A 14 -12.95 -7.35 -4.46
N THR A 15 -12.44 -6.29 -3.87
CA THR A 15 -13.20 -5.03 -3.67
C THR A 15 -13.65 -4.43 -4.99
N THR A 16 -12.84 -4.54 -6.05
CA THR A 16 -13.16 -4.07 -7.40
C THR A 16 -14.44 -4.71 -7.94
N ILE A 17 -14.63 -6.01 -7.70
CA ILE A 17 -15.85 -6.72 -8.11
C ILE A 17 -17.06 -6.13 -7.37
N GLY A 18 -16.93 -5.86 -6.07
CA GLY A 18 -17.98 -5.26 -5.25
C GLY A 18 -18.44 -3.90 -5.79
N VAL A 19 -17.49 -3.05 -6.19
CA VAL A 19 -17.79 -1.72 -6.75
C VAL A 19 -18.49 -1.80 -8.11
N VAL A 20 -18.03 -2.70 -9.00
CA VAL A 20 -18.70 -2.90 -10.30
C VAL A 20 -20.14 -3.40 -10.10
N MET A 21 -20.34 -4.33 -9.17
CA MET A 21 -21.69 -4.81 -8.82
C MET A 21 -22.57 -3.69 -8.24
N ALA A 22 -22.02 -2.82 -7.39
CA ALA A 22 -22.73 -1.68 -6.83
C ALA A 22 -23.18 -0.69 -7.91
N GLY A 23 -22.26 -0.35 -8.84
CA GLY A 23 -22.60 0.53 -9.97
C GLY A 23 -23.65 -0.06 -10.91
N TRP A 24 -23.62 -1.38 -11.14
CA TRP A 24 -24.65 -2.05 -11.94
C TRP A 24 -25.99 -2.09 -11.23
N ALA A 25 -26.01 -2.42 -9.93
CA ALA A 25 -27.24 -2.50 -9.13
C ALA A 25 -27.99 -1.17 -9.04
N SER A 26 -27.29 -0.04 -9.16
CA SER A 26 -27.90 1.30 -9.15
C SER A 26 -28.78 1.61 -10.36
N ASN A 27 -28.74 0.78 -11.42
CA ASN A 27 -29.51 0.95 -12.67
C ASN A 27 -29.42 2.37 -13.27
N SER A 28 -28.34 3.08 -13.02
CA SER A 28 -28.04 4.41 -13.57
C SER A 28 -26.81 4.34 -14.46
N LYS A 29 -26.89 4.95 -15.64
CA LYS A 29 -25.75 5.01 -16.57
C LYS A 29 -24.54 5.74 -15.98
N TRP A 30 -24.78 6.78 -15.19
CA TRP A 30 -23.70 7.56 -14.56
C TRP A 30 -23.02 6.77 -13.45
N SER A 31 -23.77 6.02 -12.66
CA SER A 31 -23.25 5.13 -11.63
C SER A 31 -22.42 3.99 -12.24
N LEU A 32 -22.90 3.39 -13.34
CA LEU A 32 -22.14 2.36 -14.04
C LEU A 32 -20.82 2.90 -14.62
N TYR A 33 -20.83 4.11 -15.20
CA TYR A 33 -19.61 4.76 -15.68
C TYR A 33 -18.61 5.02 -14.56
N GLY A 34 -19.07 5.49 -13.40
CA GLY A 34 -18.22 5.67 -12.22
C GLY A 34 -17.56 4.39 -11.77
N ALA A 35 -18.33 3.30 -11.65
CA ALA A 35 -17.82 1.99 -11.27
C ALA A 35 -16.81 1.41 -12.28
N MET A 36 -17.05 1.58 -13.57
CA MET A 36 -16.11 1.12 -14.60
C MET A 36 -14.81 1.92 -14.61
N ARG A 37 -14.87 3.24 -14.34
CA ARG A 37 -13.66 4.06 -14.18
C ARG A 37 -12.83 3.63 -12.98
N GLU A 38 -13.49 3.31 -11.88
CA GLU A 38 -12.84 2.80 -10.67
C GLU A 38 -12.17 1.45 -10.92
N ALA A 39 -12.90 0.50 -11.49
CA ALA A 39 -12.36 -0.81 -11.82
C ALA A 39 -11.12 -0.71 -12.73
N ALA A 40 -11.18 0.14 -13.76
CA ALA A 40 -10.04 0.38 -14.64
C ALA A 40 -8.84 0.97 -13.89
N GLN A 41 -9.06 1.90 -12.97
CA GLN A 41 -8.01 2.51 -12.16
C GLN A 41 -7.37 1.48 -11.23
N VAL A 42 -8.15 0.75 -10.44
CA VAL A 42 -7.63 -0.24 -9.48
C VAL A 42 -6.81 -1.30 -10.21
N VAL A 43 -7.33 -1.90 -11.28
CA VAL A 43 -6.60 -2.90 -12.08
C VAL A 43 -5.29 -2.34 -12.66
N ALA A 44 -5.28 -1.07 -13.11
CA ALA A 44 -4.09 -0.44 -13.66
C ALA A 44 -2.98 -0.22 -12.61
N TYR A 45 -3.34 0.02 -11.35
CA TYR A 45 -2.38 0.34 -10.28
C TYR A 45 -2.04 -0.85 -9.38
N GLU A 46 -2.85 -1.89 -9.36
CA GLU A 46 -2.56 -3.15 -8.68
C GLU A 46 -1.29 -3.82 -9.22
N ILE A 47 -1.05 -3.74 -10.55
CA ILE A 47 0.15 -4.29 -11.18
C ILE A 47 1.43 -3.61 -10.67
N PRO A 48 1.63 -2.29 -10.81
CA PRO A 48 2.84 -1.64 -10.30
C PRO A 48 2.96 -1.73 -8.77
N LEU A 49 1.86 -1.80 -8.03
CA LEU A 49 1.86 -1.99 -6.59
C LEU A 49 2.44 -3.35 -6.21
N GLY A 50 1.92 -4.44 -6.77
CA GLY A 50 2.40 -5.79 -6.52
C GLY A 50 3.85 -5.97 -6.97
N VAL A 51 4.22 -5.45 -8.14
CA VAL A 51 5.60 -5.53 -8.66
C VAL A 51 6.58 -4.74 -7.78
N SER A 52 6.22 -3.54 -7.32
CA SER A 52 7.11 -2.75 -6.44
C SER A 52 7.35 -3.42 -5.08
N LEU A 53 6.37 -4.17 -4.55
CA LEU A 53 6.51 -4.96 -3.33
C LEU A 53 7.50 -6.13 -3.47
N MET A 54 7.75 -6.62 -4.69
CA MET A 54 8.74 -7.69 -4.89
C MET A 54 10.17 -7.25 -4.52
N VAL A 55 10.50 -5.96 -4.59
CA VAL A 55 11.85 -5.47 -4.28
C VAL A 55 12.21 -5.66 -2.80
N PRO A 56 11.44 -5.15 -1.82
CA PRO A 56 11.72 -5.42 -0.42
C PRO A 56 11.54 -6.89 -0.04
N LEU A 57 10.63 -7.63 -0.68
CA LEU A 57 10.49 -9.08 -0.47
C LEU A 57 11.76 -9.85 -0.84
N MET A 58 12.44 -9.49 -1.93
CA MET A 58 13.73 -10.07 -2.29
C MET A 58 14.84 -9.68 -1.30
N THR A 59 14.84 -8.45 -0.80
CA THR A 59 15.82 -7.97 0.18
C THR A 59 15.67 -8.69 1.53
N LEU A 60 14.43 -8.94 1.97
CA LEU A 60 14.12 -9.58 3.25
C LEU A 60 14.09 -11.11 3.17
N GLY A 61 13.86 -11.68 1.99
CA GLY A 61 13.84 -13.13 1.75
C GLY A 61 12.63 -13.87 2.33
N THR A 62 11.57 -13.18 2.74
CA THR A 62 10.38 -13.79 3.36
C THR A 62 9.08 -13.13 2.90
N PHE A 63 8.01 -13.94 2.84
CA PHE A 63 6.63 -13.48 2.57
C PHE A 63 5.79 -13.32 3.84
N SER A 64 6.34 -13.74 4.99
CA SER A 64 5.70 -13.61 6.29
C SER A 64 5.84 -12.17 6.79
N LEU A 65 4.74 -11.57 7.25
CA LEU A 65 4.73 -10.21 7.78
C LEU A 65 5.51 -10.07 9.09
N ILE A 66 5.52 -11.14 9.89
CA ILE A 66 6.23 -11.17 11.18
C ILE A 66 7.72 -11.28 10.92
N GLU A 67 8.16 -12.28 10.17
CA GLU A 67 9.57 -12.49 9.83
C GLU A 67 10.17 -11.29 9.08
N ALA A 68 9.38 -10.64 8.19
CA ALA A 68 9.80 -9.44 7.50
C ALA A 68 10.12 -8.29 8.46
N SER A 69 9.35 -8.15 9.55
CA SER A 69 9.64 -7.16 10.59
C SER A 69 10.84 -7.57 11.43
N GLU A 70 10.94 -8.83 11.84
CA GLU A 70 12.07 -9.36 12.64
C GLU A 70 13.40 -9.28 11.88
N ALA A 71 13.42 -9.53 10.58
CA ALA A 71 14.61 -9.38 9.74
C ALA A 71 15.18 -7.95 9.74
N GLN A 72 14.38 -6.97 10.12
CA GLN A 72 14.75 -5.57 10.23
C GLN A 72 15.11 -5.12 11.66
N ALA A 73 15.16 -6.04 12.62
CA ALA A 73 15.41 -5.76 14.04
C ALA A 73 16.84 -5.27 14.38
N GLY A 74 17.81 -5.35 13.45
CA GLY A 74 19.19 -4.95 13.67
C GLY A 74 19.37 -3.45 13.93
N TRP A 75 20.56 -3.07 14.46
CA TRP A 75 21.02 -1.70 14.64
C TRP A 75 19.99 -0.80 15.38
N PHE A 76 19.67 -1.14 16.63
CA PHE A 76 18.68 -0.44 17.45
C PHE A 76 17.26 -0.41 16.83
N GLY A 77 16.87 -1.43 16.07
CA GLY A 77 15.55 -1.49 15.44
C GLY A 77 15.38 -0.51 14.27
N MET A 78 16.47 -0.02 13.70
CA MET A 78 16.48 0.90 12.55
C MET A 78 17.15 0.33 11.31
N ASN A 79 17.36 -0.99 11.25
CA ASN A 79 17.89 -1.67 10.06
C ASN A 79 16.79 -1.86 9.01
N TRP A 80 16.17 -0.76 8.60
CA TRP A 80 15.01 -0.76 7.70
C TRP A 80 15.42 -1.16 6.29
N ALA A 81 14.57 -1.92 5.62
CA ALA A 81 14.83 -2.39 4.26
C ALA A 81 15.05 -1.24 3.26
N ILE A 82 14.47 -0.07 3.51
CA ILE A 82 14.66 1.11 2.66
C ILE A 82 16.13 1.54 2.54
N PHE A 83 16.95 1.25 3.55
CA PHE A 83 18.38 1.60 3.58
C PHE A 83 19.30 0.43 3.19
N GLN A 84 18.81 -0.83 3.27
CA GLN A 84 19.62 -2.02 2.95
C GLN A 84 19.93 -2.13 1.46
N ASN A 85 19.00 -1.69 0.62
CA ASN A 85 19.11 -1.74 -0.82
C ASN A 85 18.73 -0.37 -1.40
N PRO A 86 19.61 0.30 -2.17
CA PRO A 86 19.31 1.62 -2.75
C PRO A 86 18.10 1.60 -3.70
N VAL A 87 17.77 0.44 -4.29
CA VAL A 87 16.63 0.25 -5.18
C VAL A 87 15.29 0.27 -4.40
N ASN A 88 15.31 0.03 -3.09
CA ASN A 88 14.10 0.10 -2.27
C ASN A 88 13.50 1.51 -2.18
N ILE A 89 14.32 2.57 -2.35
CA ILE A 89 13.83 3.95 -2.31
C ILE A 89 12.90 4.24 -3.50
N PRO A 90 13.32 4.08 -4.77
CA PRO A 90 12.41 4.26 -5.90
C PRO A 90 11.25 3.26 -5.90
N ALA A 91 11.46 2.01 -5.45
CA ALA A 91 10.38 1.05 -5.30
C ALA A 91 9.31 1.52 -4.30
N PHE A 92 9.72 2.12 -3.18
CA PHE A 92 8.80 2.72 -2.20
C PHE A 92 7.99 3.87 -2.80
N ILE A 93 8.62 4.74 -3.59
CA ILE A 93 7.91 5.85 -4.24
C ILE A 93 6.85 5.31 -5.21
N ILE A 94 7.18 4.29 -6.01
CA ILE A 94 6.24 3.64 -6.93
C ILE A 94 5.09 3.00 -6.14
N PHE A 95 5.40 2.23 -5.09
CA PHE A 95 4.42 1.64 -4.20
C PHE A 95 3.47 2.69 -3.62
N TRP A 96 4.02 3.81 -3.12
CA TRP A 96 3.23 4.85 -2.48
C TRP A 96 2.28 5.56 -3.45
N ILE A 97 2.74 5.83 -4.67
CA ILE A 97 1.89 6.40 -5.72
C ILE A 97 0.78 5.40 -6.12
N ALA A 98 1.12 4.11 -6.26
CA ALA A 98 0.16 3.07 -6.60
C ALA A 98 -0.87 2.87 -5.47
N ALA A 99 -0.44 2.85 -4.20
CA ALA A 99 -1.32 2.76 -3.04
C ALA A 99 -2.29 3.94 -2.93
N LEU A 100 -1.83 5.17 -3.21
CA LEU A 100 -2.71 6.35 -3.29
C LEU A 100 -3.77 6.23 -4.38
N ALA A 101 -3.41 5.68 -5.53
CA ALA A 101 -4.35 5.48 -6.63
C ALA A 101 -5.35 4.34 -6.33
N GLU A 102 -4.92 3.29 -5.65
CA GLU A 102 -5.77 2.17 -5.23
C GLU A 102 -6.78 2.59 -4.15
N THR A 103 -6.36 3.45 -3.21
CA THR A 103 -7.26 4.00 -2.18
C THR A 103 -8.18 5.11 -2.69
N LYS A 104 -8.20 5.37 -4.00
CA LYS A 104 -9.13 6.29 -4.69
C LYS A 104 -9.14 7.73 -4.16
N ARG A 105 -8.07 8.14 -3.48
CA ARG A 105 -7.95 9.50 -2.92
C ARG A 105 -7.31 10.48 -3.88
N ALA A 106 -7.65 11.76 -3.75
CA ALA A 106 -7.00 12.80 -4.54
C ALA A 106 -5.46 12.70 -4.38
N PRO A 107 -4.69 12.79 -5.48
CA PRO A 107 -5.09 13.31 -6.81
C PRO A 107 -5.81 12.32 -7.75
N PHE A 108 -6.04 11.08 -7.35
CA PHE A 108 -6.60 9.99 -8.18
C PHE A 108 -8.10 9.73 -7.92
N ASP A 109 -8.84 10.69 -7.39
CA ASP A 109 -10.28 10.62 -7.10
C ASP A 109 -11.11 10.78 -8.39
N LEU A 110 -11.07 9.76 -9.24
CA LEU A 110 -11.79 9.72 -10.52
C LEU A 110 -13.21 9.15 -10.41
N PRO A 111 -13.48 8.17 -9.53
CA PRO A 111 -14.79 7.54 -9.43
C PRO A 111 -15.88 8.48 -8.89
N GLU A 112 -15.50 9.35 -7.95
CA GLU A 112 -16.39 10.28 -7.26
C GLU A 112 -16.42 11.68 -7.89
N ALA A 113 -15.95 11.81 -9.14
CA ALA A 113 -15.88 13.09 -9.84
C ALA A 113 -17.21 13.83 -9.82
N GLU A 114 -17.50 14.59 -8.76
CA GLU A 114 -18.74 15.37 -8.60
C GLU A 114 -19.02 16.30 -9.81
N SER A 115 -17.97 16.86 -10.40
CA SER A 115 -18.10 17.72 -11.58
C SER A 115 -18.48 16.99 -12.87
N GLU A 116 -18.27 15.67 -12.95
CA GLU A 116 -18.50 14.87 -14.16
C GLU A 116 -19.60 13.81 -14.00
N LEU A 117 -19.71 13.18 -12.84
CA LEU A 117 -20.53 11.99 -12.60
C LEU A 117 -21.49 12.13 -11.38
N VAL A 118 -21.65 13.32 -10.83
CA VAL A 118 -22.44 13.65 -9.63
C VAL A 118 -21.80 13.06 -8.38
N ALA A 119 -21.92 11.75 -8.13
CA ALA A 119 -21.24 11.01 -7.06
C ALA A 119 -20.79 9.61 -7.55
N GLY A 120 -20.64 9.44 -8.85
CA GLY A 120 -20.22 8.19 -9.46
C GLY A 120 -21.11 7.00 -9.07
N PHE A 121 -20.51 5.90 -8.61
CA PHE A 121 -21.24 4.70 -8.22
C PHE A 121 -22.00 4.86 -6.89
N LEU A 122 -21.68 5.89 -6.10
CA LEU A 122 -22.34 6.18 -4.81
C LEU A 122 -23.64 6.96 -4.93
N THR A 123 -24.03 7.40 -6.14
CA THR A 123 -25.17 8.31 -6.37
C THR A 123 -26.49 7.81 -5.78
N GLU A 124 -26.75 6.50 -5.85
CA GLU A 124 -28.00 5.88 -5.37
C GLU A 124 -27.90 5.36 -3.91
N TYR A 125 -26.71 5.39 -3.33
CA TYR A 125 -26.46 4.90 -1.99
C TYR A 125 -26.59 6.02 -0.97
N SER A 126 -27.35 5.78 0.12
CA SER A 126 -27.55 6.74 1.21
C SER A 126 -27.51 6.05 2.58
N GLY A 127 -27.33 6.83 3.63
CA GLY A 127 -27.32 6.36 5.00
C GLY A 127 -26.22 5.33 5.26
N ILE A 128 -26.57 4.22 5.92
CA ILE A 128 -25.62 3.20 6.35
C ILE A 128 -24.93 2.49 5.17
N ARG A 129 -25.60 2.35 4.02
CA ARG A 129 -25.02 1.73 2.83
C ARG A 129 -23.89 2.56 2.23
N TRP A 130 -24.05 3.87 2.18
CA TRP A 130 -23.01 4.81 1.78
C TRP A 130 -21.81 4.77 2.76
N SER A 131 -22.10 4.67 4.07
CA SER A 131 -21.08 4.62 5.12
C SER A 131 -20.15 3.41 5.00
N PHE A 132 -20.63 2.26 4.52
CA PHE A 132 -19.78 1.07 4.31
C PHE A 132 -18.71 1.30 3.22
N PHE A 133 -19.06 1.94 2.11
CA PHE A 133 -18.07 2.27 1.07
C PHE A 133 -17.01 3.26 1.59
N PHE A 134 -17.45 4.24 2.35
CA PHE A 134 -16.56 5.22 2.94
C PHE A 134 -15.61 4.58 3.98
N MET A 135 -16.14 3.65 4.77
CA MET A 135 -15.32 2.90 5.74
C MET A 135 -14.29 2.00 5.04
N GLU A 136 -14.65 1.35 3.93
CA GLU A 136 -13.74 0.55 3.11
C GLU A 136 -12.53 1.37 2.66
N GLU A 137 -12.77 2.58 2.17
CA GLU A 137 -11.73 3.46 1.66
C GLU A 137 -10.72 3.87 2.73
N TYR A 138 -11.17 4.24 3.94
CA TYR A 138 -10.26 4.54 5.06
C TYR A 138 -9.54 3.30 5.57
N ALA A 139 -10.21 2.15 5.58
CA ALA A 139 -9.58 0.88 5.96
C ALA A 139 -8.48 0.49 4.96
N ALA A 140 -8.71 0.70 3.66
CA ALA A 140 -7.71 0.47 2.63
C ALA A 140 -6.48 1.38 2.79
N MET A 141 -6.68 2.69 3.08
CA MET A 141 -5.57 3.61 3.36
C MET A 141 -4.72 3.14 4.56
N PHE A 142 -5.38 2.72 5.63
CA PHE A 142 -4.70 2.21 6.81
C PHE A 142 -3.94 0.93 6.50
N LEU A 143 -4.56 -0.02 5.78
CA LEU A 143 -3.97 -1.29 5.39
C LEU A 143 -2.72 -1.09 4.52
N MET A 144 -2.78 -0.24 3.49
CA MET A 144 -1.63 0.06 2.63
C MET A 144 -0.49 0.75 3.40
N SER A 145 -0.83 1.60 4.35
CA SER A 145 0.15 2.23 5.24
C SER A 145 0.82 1.20 6.16
N VAL A 146 0.09 0.21 6.67
CA VAL A 146 0.66 -0.91 7.45
C VAL A 146 1.60 -1.73 6.58
N VAL A 147 1.18 -2.12 5.38
CA VAL A 147 2.03 -2.88 4.44
C VAL A 147 3.31 -2.12 4.13
N GLY A 148 3.22 -0.84 3.79
CA GLY A 148 4.39 0.01 3.57
C GLY A 148 5.31 0.10 4.79
N SER A 149 4.76 0.18 6.00
CA SER A 149 5.55 0.23 7.24
C SER A 149 6.28 -1.09 7.51
N ILE A 150 5.66 -2.24 7.21
CA ILE A 150 6.26 -3.57 7.44
C ILE A 150 7.44 -3.80 6.49
N PHE A 151 7.26 -3.53 5.21
CA PHE A 151 8.25 -3.90 4.21
C PHE A 151 9.37 -2.88 4.01
N TRP A 152 9.17 -1.60 4.33
CA TRP A 152 10.20 -0.57 4.15
C TRP A 152 10.73 0.04 5.45
N PHE A 153 9.89 0.14 6.49
CA PHE A 153 10.20 0.85 7.74
C PHE A 153 10.25 -0.07 8.97
N GLY A 154 10.46 -1.36 8.80
CA GLY A 154 10.69 -2.29 9.91
C GLY A 154 9.44 -2.70 10.71
N GLY A 155 8.23 -2.42 10.22
CA GLY A 155 6.99 -2.84 10.88
C GLY A 155 6.93 -2.46 12.36
N PHE A 156 6.88 -3.47 13.24
CA PHE A 156 6.84 -3.26 14.70
C PHE A 156 8.21 -2.98 15.32
N GLU A 157 9.32 -3.13 14.56
CA GLU A 157 10.65 -2.83 15.07
C GLU A 157 10.89 -1.32 15.19
N SER A 158 11.43 -0.92 16.35
CA SER A 158 11.73 0.46 16.70
C SER A 158 12.84 0.50 17.76
N PRO A 159 13.45 1.66 18.01
CA PRO A 159 14.40 1.80 19.11
C PRO A 159 13.83 1.40 20.47
N ALA A 160 12.52 1.57 20.70
CA ALA A 160 11.84 1.16 21.93
C ALA A 160 11.73 -0.37 22.05
N THR A 161 11.38 -1.07 20.97
CA THR A 161 11.34 -2.55 20.96
C THR A 161 12.73 -3.14 21.09
N ALA A 162 13.75 -2.54 20.47
CA ALA A 162 15.16 -2.94 20.62
C ALA A 162 15.66 -2.78 22.06
N ALA A 163 15.29 -1.70 22.75
CA ALA A 163 15.64 -1.49 24.16
C ALA A 163 14.98 -2.53 25.08
N LEU A 164 13.71 -2.87 24.84
CA LEU A 164 13.00 -3.91 25.62
C LEU A 164 13.56 -5.32 25.34
N ARG A 165 13.99 -5.59 24.12
CA ARG A 165 14.67 -6.84 23.76
C ARG A 165 16.03 -6.95 24.47
N ALA A 166 16.79 -5.86 24.55
CA ALA A 166 18.04 -5.81 25.29
C ALA A 166 17.85 -5.99 26.81
N ALA A 167 16.66 -5.67 27.34
CA ALA A 167 16.27 -5.90 28.73
C ALA A 167 15.71 -7.31 29.00
N ASP A 168 15.79 -8.23 28.04
CA ASP A 168 15.28 -9.61 28.10
C ASP A 168 13.77 -9.70 28.45
N MET A 169 13.00 -8.71 28.02
CA MET A 169 11.54 -8.64 28.23
C MET A 169 10.73 -9.16 27.03
N GLU A 170 11.33 -9.96 26.15
CA GLU A 170 10.64 -10.60 25.03
C GLU A 170 9.50 -11.50 25.56
N GLY A 171 8.30 -11.38 24.95
CA GLY A 171 7.12 -12.12 25.39
C GLY A 171 6.33 -11.47 26.53
N SER A 172 6.81 -10.38 27.12
CA SER A 172 6.04 -9.60 28.09
C SER A 172 4.86 -8.89 27.42
N ILE A 173 3.76 -8.69 28.16
CA ILE A 173 2.61 -7.89 27.73
C ILE A 173 3.05 -6.49 27.31
N LEU A 174 4.01 -5.91 28.02
CA LEU A 174 4.56 -4.59 27.72
C LEU A 174 5.29 -4.57 26.37
N PHE A 175 6.08 -5.59 26.05
CA PHE A 175 6.73 -5.74 24.74
C PHE A 175 5.68 -5.79 23.61
N ASN A 176 4.64 -6.61 23.76
CA ASN A 176 3.57 -6.72 22.75
C ASN A 176 2.79 -5.43 22.57
N LEU A 177 2.54 -4.67 23.65
CA LEU A 177 1.89 -3.36 23.58
C LEU A 177 2.76 -2.33 22.84
N VAL A 178 4.07 -2.34 23.08
CA VAL A 178 5.00 -1.43 22.38
C VAL A 178 5.11 -1.80 20.90
N CYS A 179 5.18 -3.09 20.55
CA CYS A 179 5.15 -3.57 19.16
C CYS A 179 3.88 -3.13 18.44
N PHE A 180 2.71 -3.33 19.06
CA PHE A 180 1.44 -2.88 18.51
C PHE A 180 1.40 -1.35 18.36
N GLY A 181 1.81 -0.62 19.37
CA GLY A 181 1.85 0.84 19.35
C GLY A 181 2.74 1.40 18.23
N THR A 182 3.92 0.80 18.02
CA THR A 182 4.86 1.26 16.97
C THR A 182 4.29 1.06 15.56
N ILE A 183 3.67 -0.09 15.26
CA ILE A 183 3.09 -0.33 13.95
C ILE A 183 1.90 0.60 13.69
N VAL A 184 1.08 0.84 14.71
CA VAL A 184 -0.06 1.76 14.62
C VAL A 184 0.41 3.20 14.37
N ILE A 185 1.43 3.67 15.10
CA ILE A 185 1.99 5.02 14.92
C ILE A 185 2.56 5.18 13.50
N LYS A 186 3.32 4.21 12.99
CA LYS A 186 3.87 4.23 11.63
C LYS A 186 2.76 4.21 10.58
N ALA A 187 1.72 3.39 10.78
CA ALA A 187 0.56 3.35 9.88
C ALA A 187 -0.19 4.69 9.86
N PHE A 188 -0.42 5.30 11.02
CA PHE A 188 -1.04 6.64 11.08
C PHE A 188 -0.16 7.72 10.45
N ALA A 189 1.16 7.64 10.57
CA ALA A 189 2.06 8.55 9.87
C ALA A 189 1.91 8.42 8.34
N GLY A 190 1.75 7.17 7.82
CA GLY A 190 1.45 6.93 6.42
C GLY A 190 0.09 7.49 6.00
N VAL A 191 -0.97 7.23 6.77
CA VAL A 191 -2.30 7.82 6.51
C VAL A 191 -2.24 9.35 6.53
N PHE A 192 -1.53 9.95 7.49
CA PHE A 192 -1.35 11.39 7.54
C PHE A 192 -0.67 11.93 6.28
N LEU A 193 0.35 11.25 5.78
CA LEU A 193 1.03 11.63 4.53
C LEU A 193 0.09 11.52 3.31
N MET A 194 -0.74 10.48 3.22
CA MET A 194 -1.77 10.36 2.18
C MET A 194 -2.79 11.50 2.25
N MET A 195 -3.26 11.83 3.47
CA MET A 195 -4.18 12.95 3.68
C MET A 195 -3.54 14.30 3.36
N TRP A 196 -2.27 14.50 3.67
CA TRP A 196 -1.54 15.71 3.32
C TRP A 196 -1.42 15.89 1.81
N LEU A 197 -1.06 14.83 1.08
CA LEU A 197 -1.01 14.84 -0.38
C LEU A 197 -2.38 15.18 -1.01
N ARG A 198 -3.47 14.68 -0.42
CA ARG A 198 -4.84 15.00 -0.84
C ARG A 198 -5.12 16.51 -0.85
N TRP A 199 -4.62 17.24 0.15
CA TRP A 199 -4.87 18.67 0.28
C TRP A 199 -3.91 19.56 -0.52
N THR A 200 -2.80 18.99 -0.99
CA THR A 200 -1.75 19.75 -1.69
C THR A 200 -1.76 19.57 -3.20
N LEU A 201 -2.18 18.39 -3.69
CA LEU A 201 -2.09 18.06 -5.11
C LEU A 201 -3.42 18.29 -5.83
N PRO A 202 -3.38 18.88 -7.05
CA PRO A 202 -4.56 19.00 -7.89
C PRO A 202 -4.94 17.62 -8.46
N ARG A 203 -6.22 17.47 -8.80
CA ARG A 203 -6.76 16.28 -9.41
C ARG A 203 -6.21 16.02 -10.81
N VAL A 204 -5.91 14.76 -11.11
CA VAL A 204 -5.40 14.28 -12.40
C VAL A 204 -6.57 13.83 -13.30
N ARG A 205 -6.41 13.92 -14.63
CA ARG A 205 -7.40 13.41 -15.60
C ARG A 205 -7.27 11.90 -15.78
N ILE A 206 -8.37 11.23 -16.15
CA ILE A 206 -8.41 9.78 -16.34
C ILE A 206 -7.35 9.28 -17.35
N ASP A 207 -7.18 9.98 -18.47
CA ASP A 207 -6.20 9.60 -19.49
C ASP A 207 -4.76 9.63 -18.95
N GLN A 208 -4.47 10.63 -18.10
CA GLN A 208 -3.17 10.77 -17.45
C GLN A 208 -2.94 9.66 -16.40
N VAL A 209 -3.99 9.34 -15.63
CA VAL A 209 -3.94 8.26 -14.61
C VAL A 209 -3.66 6.93 -15.27
N MET A 210 -4.40 6.56 -16.32
CA MET A 210 -4.19 5.30 -17.05
C MET A 210 -2.81 5.24 -17.72
N THR A 211 -2.37 6.35 -18.34
CA THR A 211 -1.04 6.45 -18.95
C THR A 211 0.07 6.32 -17.90
N MET A 212 -0.11 6.94 -16.73
CA MET A 212 0.85 6.89 -15.63
C MET A 212 0.99 5.46 -15.08
N GLY A 213 -0.10 4.73 -14.85
CA GLY A 213 -0.09 3.36 -14.37
C GLY A 213 0.62 2.41 -15.31
N TYR A 214 0.13 2.30 -16.55
CA TYR A 214 0.64 1.32 -17.49
C TYR A 214 1.95 1.70 -18.19
N LYS A 215 2.10 2.97 -18.58
CA LYS A 215 3.24 3.40 -19.42
C LYS A 215 4.47 3.79 -18.61
N TYR A 216 4.29 4.31 -17.40
CA TYR A 216 5.39 4.81 -16.60
C TYR A 216 5.64 3.96 -15.35
N LEU A 217 4.66 3.75 -14.49
CA LEU A 217 4.88 3.06 -13.21
C LEU A 217 5.19 1.58 -13.38
N THR A 218 4.45 0.87 -14.26
CA THR A 218 4.67 -0.56 -14.48
C THR A 218 6.07 -0.87 -15.04
N PRO A 219 6.58 -0.22 -16.10
CA PRO A 219 7.95 -0.46 -16.57
C PRO A 219 9.02 -0.05 -15.54
N LEU A 220 8.80 1.06 -14.81
CA LEU A 220 9.71 1.47 -13.75
C LEU A 220 9.77 0.47 -12.60
N ALA A 221 8.62 -0.08 -12.19
CA ALA A 221 8.56 -1.11 -11.17
C ALA A 221 9.30 -2.39 -11.61
N LEU A 222 9.09 -2.85 -12.84
CA LEU A 222 9.83 -3.98 -13.40
C LEU A 222 11.35 -3.74 -13.46
N LEU A 223 11.75 -2.53 -13.81
CA LEU A 223 13.16 -2.14 -13.79
C LEU A 223 13.73 -2.16 -12.36
N CYS A 224 12.97 -1.68 -11.37
CA CYS A 224 13.37 -1.78 -9.96
C CYS A 224 13.53 -3.24 -9.51
N VAL A 225 12.63 -4.15 -9.91
CA VAL A 225 12.77 -5.58 -9.60
C VAL A 225 14.04 -6.17 -10.22
N ALA A 226 14.31 -5.89 -11.50
CA ALA A 226 15.51 -6.37 -12.16
C ALA A 226 16.80 -5.84 -11.49
N LEU A 227 16.85 -4.55 -11.19
CA LEU A 227 17.99 -3.95 -10.48
C LEU A 227 18.12 -4.47 -9.04
N GLY A 228 17.01 -4.66 -8.33
CA GLY A 228 16.99 -5.25 -6.99
C GLY A 228 17.54 -6.68 -6.98
N ALA A 229 17.15 -7.50 -7.95
CA ALA A 229 17.67 -8.87 -8.10
C ALA A 229 19.19 -8.89 -8.36
N VAL A 230 19.68 -8.01 -9.24
CA VAL A 230 21.13 -7.87 -9.50
C VAL A 230 21.87 -7.42 -8.25
N TRP A 231 21.33 -6.45 -7.51
CA TRP A 231 21.94 -5.99 -6.26
C TRP A 231 22.06 -7.10 -5.22
N GLU A 232 21.01 -7.88 -5.01
CA GLU A 232 21.03 -9.00 -4.06
C GLU A 232 22.01 -10.10 -4.51
N ALA A 233 22.06 -10.42 -5.79
CA ALA A 233 23.04 -11.37 -6.34
C ALA A 233 24.48 -10.92 -6.10
N VAL A 234 24.77 -9.64 -6.33
CA VAL A 234 26.11 -9.05 -6.08
C VAL A 234 26.41 -9.04 -4.58
N ARG A 235 25.45 -8.67 -3.74
CA ARG A 235 25.61 -8.69 -2.28
C ARG A 235 25.95 -10.08 -1.77
N HIS A 236 25.23 -11.11 -2.24
CA HIS A 236 25.54 -12.50 -1.89
C HIS A 236 26.92 -12.94 -2.39
N ALA A 237 27.32 -12.56 -3.59
CA ALA A 237 28.63 -12.92 -4.13
C ALA A 237 29.82 -12.26 -3.40
N ILE A 238 29.60 -11.09 -2.76
CA ILE A 238 30.67 -10.38 -2.02
C ILE A 238 30.77 -10.83 -0.55
N PHE A 239 29.64 -11.19 0.06
CA PHE A 239 29.53 -11.46 1.51
C PHE A 239 29.35 -12.94 1.86
N SER A 240 29.24 -13.85 0.88
CA SER A 240 29.32 -15.30 1.08
C SER A 240 30.76 -15.79 0.92
#